data_b690c198def064a18c93827c98e3bbdf
#
_entry.id   b690c198def064a18c93827c98e3bbdf
#
_cell.length_a   1.000
_cell.length_b   1.000
_cell.length_c   1.000
_cell.angle_alpha   90.00
_cell.angle_beta   90.00
_cell.angle_gamma   90.00
#
_symmetry.space_group_name_H-M   'P 1'
#
loop_
_entity.id
_entity.type
_entity.pdbx_description
1 polymer ?
#
loop_
_entity_poly.entity_id
_entity_poly.type
_entity_poly.pdbx_seq_one_letter_code
_entity_poly.pdbx_strand_id
1 'polypeptide(L)'
;MRVLVTGGAGYIGSHTVALLRARGDFVVVLDSMEFGHREAIGDTPLVVGRTHDQALVKQVIGDHQLNAIIHFAAYKAAGESMRNPAKYFDNNVSGSLCLLEAAQQAGVRRFVFSSTAAVYGTP
;
A
#
# COMPACT_ATOMS: atom_id res chain seq x y z
N MET A 1 6.96 -15.61 -1.24
CA MET A 1 6.51 -14.84 -0.07
C MET A 1 4.99 -14.65 -0.13
N ARG A 2 4.43 -14.27 0.98
CA ARG A 2 3.02 -13.90 1.08
C ARG A 2 2.98 -12.42 1.42
N VAL A 3 2.59 -11.59 0.45
CA VAL A 3 2.87 -10.15 0.46
C VAL A 3 1.58 -9.34 0.48
N LEU A 4 1.52 -8.36 1.37
CA LEU A 4 0.52 -7.30 1.32
C LEU A 4 1.12 -6.13 0.55
N VAL A 5 0.46 -5.71 -0.52
CA VAL A 5 0.86 -4.53 -1.30
C VAL A 5 -0.17 -3.44 -1.07
N THR A 6 0.20 -2.41 -0.35
CA THR A 6 -0.67 -1.24 -0.17
C THR A 6 -0.50 -0.31 -1.35
N GLY A 7 -1.60 0.22 -1.87
CA GLY A 7 -1.56 1.01 -3.09
C GLY A 7 -1.28 0.19 -4.34
N GLY A 8 -1.54 -1.12 -4.27
CA GLY A 8 -1.22 -2.03 -5.37
C GLY A 8 -2.07 -1.83 -6.62
N ALA A 9 -3.18 -1.10 -6.53
CA ALA A 9 -4.00 -0.81 -7.71
C ALA A 9 -3.58 0.47 -8.44
N GLY A 10 -2.59 1.20 -7.92
CA GLY A 10 -2.01 2.35 -8.61
C GLY A 10 -1.04 1.95 -9.70
N TYR A 11 -0.47 2.94 -10.38
CA TYR A 11 0.38 2.68 -11.55
C TYR A 11 1.62 1.84 -11.18
N ILE A 12 2.43 2.34 -10.24
CA ILE A 12 3.66 1.62 -9.86
C ILE A 12 3.33 0.35 -9.09
N GLY A 13 2.36 0.44 -8.18
CA GLY A 13 1.97 -0.71 -7.38
C GLY A 13 1.48 -1.88 -8.21
N SER A 14 0.69 -1.61 -9.26
CA SER A 14 0.17 -2.67 -10.12
C SER A 14 1.27 -3.38 -10.89
N HIS A 15 2.31 -2.67 -11.32
CA HIS A 15 3.47 -3.30 -11.96
C HIS A 15 4.21 -4.21 -10.98
N THR A 16 4.36 -3.78 -9.74
CA THR A 16 4.98 -4.59 -8.70
C THR A 16 4.16 -5.84 -8.41
N VAL A 17 2.84 -5.70 -8.33
CA VAL A 17 1.93 -6.83 -8.14
C VAL A 17 2.12 -7.87 -9.25
N ALA A 18 2.17 -7.42 -10.49
CA ALA A 18 2.36 -8.31 -11.64
C ALA A 18 3.69 -9.08 -11.55
N LEU A 19 4.76 -8.40 -11.19
CA LEU A 19 6.07 -9.03 -11.03
C LEU A 19 6.10 -10.05 -9.91
N LEU A 20 5.51 -9.71 -8.76
CA LEU A 20 5.45 -10.64 -7.62
C LEU A 20 4.66 -11.90 -7.96
N ARG A 21 3.53 -11.73 -8.63
CA ARG A 21 2.71 -12.86 -9.03
C ARG A 21 3.41 -13.74 -10.07
N ALA A 22 4.12 -13.12 -11.00
CA ALA A 22 4.91 -13.84 -11.99
C ALA A 22 6.02 -14.68 -11.34
N ARG A 23 6.55 -14.22 -10.21
CA ARG A 23 7.53 -14.96 -9.42
C ARG A 23 6.92 -16.13 -8.64
N GLY A 24 5.62 -16.17 -8.52
CA GLY A 24 4.93 -17.18 -7.72
C GLY A 24 4.62 -16.74 -6.29
N ASP A 25 4.82 -15.47 -5.95
CA ASP A 25 4.44 -14.95 -4.64
C ASP A 25 2.92 -14.83 -4.53
N PHE A 26 2.39 -15.05 -3.34
CA PHE A 26 0.97 -14.79 -3.08
C PHE A 26 0.81 -13.32 -2.69
N VAL A 27 -0.09 -12.61 -3.35
CA VAL A 27 -0.26 -11.17 -3.18
C VAL A 27 -1.69 -10.83 -2.82
N VAL A 28 -1.85 -9.99 -1.80
CA VAL A 28 -3.11 -9.32 -1.50
C VAL A 28 -2.88 -7.82 -1.60
N VAL A 29 -3.77 -7.12 -2.27
CA VAL A 29 -3.71 -5.67 -2.43
C VAL A 29 -4.65 -5.01 -1.45
N LEU A 30 -4.14 -4.01 -0.72
CA LEU A 30 -4.95 -3.08 0.07
C LEU A 30 -4.86 -1.71 -0.59
N ASP A 31 -6.00 -1.18 -1.01
CA ASP A 31 -6.03 0.10 -1.72
C ASP A 31 -7.32 0.82 -1.39
N SER A 32 -7.24 2.14 -1.20
CA SER A 32 -8.44 2.96 -0.98
C SER A 32 -9.27 3.11 -2.24
N MET A 33 -8.68 2.87 -3.38
CA MET A 33 -9.28 3.00 -4.71
C MET A 33 -9.61 4.43 -5.10
N GLU A 34 -9.10 5.43 -4.38
CA GLU A 34 -9.27 6.83 -4.79
C GLU A 34 -8.61 7.09 -6.16
N PHE A 35 -7.46 6.50 -6.38
CA PHE A 35 -6.68 6.71 -7.61
C PHE A 35 -6.33 5.41 -8.31
N GLY A 36 -6.71 4.27 -7.75
CA GLY A 36 -6.41 2.97 -8.32
C GLY A 36 -7.52 2.45 -9.20
N HIS A 37 -7.21 1.43 -9.99
CA HIS A 37 -8.15 0.80 -10.91
C HIS A 37 -8.09 -0.71 -10.74
N ARG A 38 -9.26 -1.33 -10.55
CA ARG A 38 -9.35 -2.79 -10.39
C ARG A 38 -8.71 -3.53 -11.55
N GLU A 39 -8.88 -3.02 -12.75
CA GLU A 39 -8.35 -3.64 -13.96
C GLU A 39 -6.83 -3.75 -13.95
N ALA A 40 -6.16 -2.86 -13.22
CA ALA A 40 -4.70 -2.84 -13.19
C ALA A 40 -4.11 -4.07 -12.49
N ILE A 41 -4.88 -4.74 -11.63
CA ILE A 41 -4.40 -5.89 -10.86
C ILE A 41 -5.09 -7.20 -11.25
N GLY A 42 -6.00 -7.16 -12.21
CA GLY A 42 -6.68 -8.35 -12.70
C GLY A 42 -7.46 -9.06 -11.60
N ASP A 43 -7.20 -10.36 -11.42
CA ASP A 43 -7.88 -11.19 -10.42
C ASP A 43 -7.14 -11.26 -9.08
N THR A 44 -6.15 -10.41 -8.86
CA THR A 44 -5.45 -10.35 -7.57
C THR A 44 -6.43 -10.03 -6.45
N PRO A 45 -6.39 -10.74 -5.32
CA PRO A 45 -7.23 -10.41 -4.16
C PRO A 45 -7.07 -8.94 -3.77
N LEU A 46 -8.19 -8.26 -3.65
CA LEU A 46 -8.25 -6.82 -3.33
C LEU A 46 -9.10 -6.61 -2.10
N VAL A 47 -8.54 -5.88 -1.14
CA VAL A 47 -9.27 -5.34 0.00
C VAL A 47 -9.32 -3.83 -0.16
N VAL A 48 -10.53 -3.28 -0.19
CA VAL A 48 -10.70 -1.82 -0.29
C VAL A 48 -10.69 -1.25 1.13
N GLY A 49 -9.73 -0.37 1.38
CA GLY A 49 -9.58 0.22 2.70
C GLY A 49 -8.34 1.09 2.77
N ARG A 50 -8.09 1.64 3.95
CA ARG A 50 -6.99 2.56 4.20
C ARG A 50 -6.01 1.96 5.18
N THR A 51 -4.74 2.36 5.05
CA THR A 51 -3.68 1.94 5.96
C THR A 51 -3.87 2.45 7.39
N HIS A 52 -4.69 3.49 7.57
CA HIS A 52 -5.06 4.01 8.89
C HIS A 52 -5.92 3.02 9.69
N ASP A 53 -6.60 2.12 9.02
CA ASP A 53 -7.49 1.15 9.67
C ASP A 53 -6.66 -0.05 10.13
N GLN A 54 -6.08 0.07 11.33
CA GLN A 54 -5.20 -0.96 11.89
C GLN A 54 -5.91 -2.30 12.08
N ALA A 55 -7.17 -2.26 12.49
CA ALA A 55 -7.94 -3.49 12.68
C ALA A 55 -8.08 -4.24 11.36
N LEU A 56 -8.40 -3.52 10.28
CA LEU A 56 -8.51 -4.11 8.96
C LEU A 56 -7.17 -4.66 8.49
N VAL A 57 -6.09 -3.90 8.65
CA VAL A 57 -4.74 -4.34 8.23
C VAL A 57 -4.36 -5.62 8.96
N LYS A 58 -4.54 -5.67 10.27
CA LYS A 58 -4.21 -6.87 11.05
C LYS A 58 -5.07 -8.06 10.64
N GLN A 59 -6.35 -7.83 10.36
CA GLN A 59 -7.25 -8.88 9.90
C GLN A 59 -6.79 -9.45 8.56
N VAL A 60 -6.44 -8.59 7.62
CA VAL A 60 -5.98 -9.03 6.29
C VAL A 60 -4.69 -9.84 6.40
N ILE A 61 -3.73 -9.35 7.20
CA ILE A 61 -2.48 -10.07 7.43
C ILE A 61 -2.74 -11.45 8.04
N GLY A 62 -3.61 -11.52 9.03
CA GLY A 62 -3.92 -12.77 9.70
C GLY A 62 -4.67 -13.75 8.81
N ASP A 63 -5.71 -13.28 8.13
CA ASP A 63 -6.58 -14.11 7.29
C ASP A 63 -5.81 -14.74 6.13
N HIS A 64 -4.84 -14.03 5.59
CA HIS A 64 -4.06 -14.49 4.44
C HIS A 64 -2.67 -14.94 4.81
N GLN A 65 -2.31 -14.90 6.10
CA GLN A 65 -1.00 -15.32 6.59
C GLN A 65 0.13 -14.60 5.86
N LEU A 66 0.01 -13.29 5.74
CA LEU A 66 0.99 -12.47 5.04
C LEU A 66 2.22 -12.25 5.90
N ASN A 67 3.40 -12.28 5.29
CA ASN A 67 4.67 -12.16 6.01
C ASN A 67 5.55 -11.02 5.52
N ALA A 68 5.09 -10.25 4.54
CA ALA A 68 5.82 -9.12 4.01
C ALA A 68 4.84 -8.02 3.58
N ILE A 69 5.28 -6.78 3.62
CA ILE A 69 4.49 -5.63 3.19
C ILE A 69 5.35 -4.77 2.27
N ILE A 70 4.75 -4.36 1.15
CA ILE A 70 5.30 -3.32 0.27
C ILE A 70 4.30 -2.19 0.25
N HIS A 71 4.73 -1.00 0.66
CA HIS A 71 3.83 0.13 0.90
C HIS A 71 3.95 1.17 -0.21
N PHE A 72 2.88 1.29 -1.02
CA PHE A 72 2.75 2.31 -2.07
C PHE A 72 1.57 3.26 -1.83
N ALA A 73 0.84 3.09 -0.76
CA ALA A 73 -0.45 3.78 -0.55
C ALA A 73 -0.28 5.22 -0.03
N ALA A 74 0.57 5.99 -0.66
CA ALA A 74 0.78 7.40 -0.33
C ALA A 74 0.23 8.29 -1.44
N TYR A 75 -0.26 9.47 -1.08
CA TYR A 75 -0.65 10.45 -2.09
C TYR A 75 0.61 10.96 -2.80
N LYS A 76 0.59 10.90 -4.13
CA LYS A 76 1.75 11.22 -4.96
C LYS A 76 1.57 12.50 -5.77
N ALA A 77 0.35 13.01 -5.86
CA ALA A 77 0.05 14.15 -6.70
C ALA A 77 0.58 15.43 -6.05
N ALA A 78 1.61 16.01 -6.63
CA ALA A 78 2.21 17.24 -6.12
C ALA A 78 1.19 18.38 -6.04
N GLY A 79 0.30 18.48 -7.04
CA GLY A 79 -0.75 19.49 -7.02
C GLY A 79 -1.70 19.31 -5.84
N GLU A 80 -2.00 18.08 -5.47
CA GLU A 80 -2.85 17.79 -4.31
C GLU A 80 -2.16 18.22 -3.02
N SER A 81 -0.86 17.96 -2.87
CA SER A 81 -0.14 18.37 -1.67
C SER A 81 -0.06 19.88 -1.52
N MET A 82 -0.01 20.60 -2.61
CA MET A 82 0.00 22.07 -2.58
C MET A 82 -1.37 22.66 -2.23
N ARG A 83 -2.44 22.03 -2.69
CA ARG A 83 -3.80 22.49 -2.43
C ARG A 83 -4.34 22.05 -1.09
N ASN A 84 -3.90 20.90 -0.61
CA ASN A 84 -4.38 20.35 0.65
C ASN A 84 -3.22 19.65 1.38
N PRO A 85 -2.27 20.44 1.91
CA PRO A 85 -1.09 19.85 2.56
C PRO A 85 -1.42 19.02 3.79
N ALA A 86 -2.46 19.36 4.52
CA ALA A 86 -2.86 18.60 5.70
C ALA A 86 -3.30 17.18 5.32
N LYS A 87 -4.08 17.03 4.27
CA LYS A 87 -4.52 15.73 3.78
C LYS A 87 -3.33 14.90 3.30
N TYR A 88 -2.43 15.51 2.55
CA TYR A 88 -1.23 14.85 2.05
C TYR A 88 -0.37 14.34 3.21
N PHE A 89 -0.11 15.20 4.19
CA PHE A 89 0.70 14.87 5.35
C PHE A 89 0.06 13.74 6.15
N ASP A 90 -1.24 13.84 6.44
CA ASP A 90 -1.95 12.82 7.20
C ASP A 90 -1.87 11.45 6.51
N ASN A 91 -2.15 11.40 5.22
CA ASN A 91 -2.15 10.12 4.51
C ASN A 91 -0.73 9.52 4.42
N ASN A 92 0.29 10.35 4.21
CA ASN A 92 1.64 9.82 4.02
C ASN A 92 2.34 9.49 5.34
N VAL A 93 2.13 10.29 6.38
CA VAL A 93 2.83 10.11 7.65
C VAL A 93 2.01 9.27 8.60
N SER A 94 0.79 9.69 8.92
CA SER A 94 -0.05 8.96 9.87
C SER A 94 -0.42 7.58 9.35
N GLY A 95 -0.74 7.48 8.07
CA GLY A 95 -1.08 6.20 7.45
C GLY A 95 0.07 5.21 7.50
N SER A 96 1.28 5.68 7.23
CA SER A 96 2.48 4.83 7.28
C SER A 96 2.78 4.38 8.70
N LEU A 97 2.63 5.26 9.68
CA LEU A 97 2.84 4.89 11.08
C LEU A 97 1.81 3.87 11.56
N CYS A 98 0.54 4.06 11.20
CA CYS A 98 -0.51 3.10 11.52
C CYS A 98 -0.23 1.73 10.91
N LEU A 99 0.22 1.72 9.66
CA LEU A 99 0.56 0.48 8.97
C LEU A 99 1.73 -0.23 9.63
N LEU A 100 2.79 0.51 9.99
CA LEU A 100 3.95 -0.06 10.66
C LEU A 100 3.58 -0.68 12.00
N GLU A 101 2.75 0.00 12.79
CA GLU A 101 2.29 -0.54 14.06
C GLU A 101 1.48 -1.82 13.88
N ALA A 102 0.57 -1.84 12.91
CA ALA A 102 -0.23 -3.02 12.62
C ALA A 102 0.65 -4.18 12.17
N ALA A 103 1.63 -3.90 11.32
CA ALA A 103 2.58 -4.90 10.84
C ALA A 103 3.38 -5.51 12.00
N GLN A 104 3.88 -4.65 12.89
CA GLN A 104 4.65 -5.10 14.05
C GLN A 104 3.81 -5.97 14.98
N GLN A 105 2.57 -5.55 15.27
CA GLN A 105 1.66 -6.31 16.11
C GLN A 105 1.25 -7.65 15.49
N ALA A 106 1.18 -7.70 14.16
CA ALA A 106 0.84 -8.92 13.43
C ALA A 106 2.05 -9.84 13.17
N GLY A 107 3.25 -9.43 13.59
CA GLY A 107 4.46 -10.25 13.45
C GLY A 107 5.11 -10.19 12.09
N VAL A 108 4.77 -9.23 11.26
CA VAL A 108 5.40 -9.04 9.95
C VAL A 108 6.78 -8.42 10.14
N ARG A 109 7.80 -9.05 9.56
CA ARG A 109 9.19 -8.62 9.73
C ARG A 109 9.79 -7.98 8.48
N ARG A 110 9.18 -8.18 7.31
CA ARG A 110 9.69 -7.64 6.05
C ARG A 110 8.80 -6.51 5.60
N PHE A 111 9.34 -5.32 5.62
CA PHE A 111 8.60 -4.11 5.27
C PHE A 111 9.43 -3.28 4.31
N VAL A 112 8.87 -3.03 3.11
CA VAL A 112 9.49 -2.19 2.10
C VAL A 112 8.62 -0.95 1.93
N PHE A 113 9.22 0.20 2.11
CA PHE A 113 8.58 1.49 1.90
C PHE A 113 9.05 2.04 0.56
N SER A 114 8.12 2.20 -0.38
CA SER A 114 8.44 2.78 -1.67
C SER A 114 8.34 4.29 -1.60
N SER A 115 9.43 4.98 -1.88
CA SER A 115 9.43 6.43 -1.98
C SER A 115 8.59 6.86 -3.17
N THR A 116 7.85 7.94 -3.00
CA THR A 116 7.08 8.52 -4.08
C THR A 116 7.95 9.44 -4.92
N ALA A 117 7.50 9.76 -6.13
CA ALA A 117 8.18 10.72 -6.97
C ALA A 117 8.32 12.09 -6.31
N ALA A 118 7.40 12.44 -5.41
CA ALA A 118 7.44 13.70 -4.70
C ALA A 118 8.67 13.84 -3.79
N VAL A 119 9.24 12.71 -3.33
CA VAL A 119 10.44 12.71 -2.50
C VAL A 119 11.65 13.25 -3.26
N TYR A 120 11.68 13.04 -4.55
CA TYR A 120 12.80 13.45 -5.39
C TYR A 120 12.65 14.87 -5.91
N GLY A 121 11.64 15.57 -5.44
CA GLY A 121 11.40 16.94 -5.80
C GLY A 121 10.69 17.09 -7.13
N THR A 122 10.63 18.32 -7.58
CA THR A 122 10.00 18.62 -8.86
C THR A 122 10.96 18.30 -9.99
N PRO A 123 10.54 17.48 -10.91
CA PRO A 123 11.36 17.23 -12.09
C PRO A 123 11.54 18.49 -12.90
#